data_1d678fcc077ad0d53c1d7ef9a79b3e29
#
_entry.id   1d678fcc077ad0d53c1d7ef9a79b3e29
#
_cell.length_a   1.000
_cell.length_b   1.000
_cell.length_c   1.000
_cell.angle_alpha   90.00
_cell.angle_beta   90.00
_cell.angle_gamma   90.00
#
_symmetry.space_group_name_H-M   'P 1'
#
loop_
_entity.id
_entity.type
_entity.pdbx_description
1 polymer ?
#
loop_
_entity_poly.entity_id
_entity_poly.type
_entity_poly.pdbx_seq_one_letter_code
_entity_poly.pdbx_strand_id
1 'polypeptide(L)'
;EPGISNLNIYYIYPIIFCLGLSYVAITLRQLSTTEPVWLISLFFSIAITFLSFLTLPFGWVMPSFNHFLILSLVGIFGGVSNLWLSQSYKYSEVSLVTPLKYLTLVFAIIFGYFIWDEIPTIKTLIGALLVIVSTLIIFRREIYKKKIITSRTIND
;
A
#
# COMPACT_ATOMS: atom_id res chain seq x y z
N GLU A 1 16.47 4.10 11.59
CA GLU A 1 15.83 3.83 12.88
C GLU A 1 15.62 5.16 13.61
N PRO A 2 14.39 5.55 13.95
CA PRO A 2 14.17 6.73 14.77
C PRO A 2 14.67 6.43 16.18
N GLY A 3 15.81 7.00 16.56
CA GLY A 3 16.27 6.98 17.93
C GLY A 3 15.34 7.82 18.81
N ILE A 4 14.94 7.30 19.96
CA ILE A 4 14.03 7.96 20.91
C ILE A 4 14.60 9.30 21.43
N SER A 5 15.89 9.55 21.22
CA SER A 5 16.61 10.72 21.72
C SER A 5 16.31 12.05 20.99
N ASN A 6 15.69 12.03 19.82
CA ASN A 6 15.34 13.23 19.06
C ASN A 6 13.96 13.06 18.43
N LEU A 7 12.90 13.27 19.20
CA LEU A 7 11.54 13.44 18.69
C LEU A 7 11.50 14.71 17.82
N ASN A 8 11.74 14.55 16.54
CA ASN A 8 11.68 15.64 15.60
C ASN A 8 10.25 15.77 15.07
N ILE A 9 9.78 17.00 14.90
CA ILE A 9 8.44 17.31 14.36
C ILE A 9 8.14 16.59 13.05
N TYR A 10 9.18 16.18 12.32
CA TYR A 10 9.08 15.44 11.07
C TYR A 10 8.40 14.06 11.19
N TYR A 11 8.31 13.47 12.40
CA TYR A 11 7.58 12.19 12.60
C TYR A 11 6.07 12.34 12.45
N ILE A 12 5.55 13.56 12.44
CA ILE A 12 4.12 13.81 12.24
C ILE A 12 3.70 13.52 10.79
N TYR A 13 4.59 13.70 9.80
CA TYR A 13 4.26 13.47 8.38
C TYR A 13 3.86 12.02 8.07
N PRO A 14 4.58 10.98 8.53
CA PRO A 14 4.15 9.60 8.35
C PRO A 14 2.78 9.31 8.99
N ILE A 15 2.47 9.93 10.13
CA ILE A 15 1.18 9.73 10.81
C ILE A 15 0.05 10.31 9.96
N ILE A 16 0.20 11.54 9.48
CA ILE A 16 -0.78 12.18 8.59
C ILE A 16 -0.94 11.35 7.31
N PHE A 17 0.16 10.88 6.75
CA PHE A 17 0.13 10.01 5.56
C PHE A 17 -0.65 8.72 5.80
N CYS A 18 -0.44 8.04 6.93
CA CYS A 18 -1.18 6.82 7.29
C CYS A 18 -2.68 7.08 7.44
N LEU A 19 -3.08 8.21 8.06
CA LEU A 19 -4.48 8.60 8.17
C LEU A 19 -5.09 8.86 6.79
N GLY A 20 -4.37 9.56 5.91
CA GLY A 20 -4.77 9.78 4.53
C GLY A 20 -4.95 8.49 3.75
N LEU A 21 -4.00 7.55 3.84
CA LEU A 21 -4.11 6.24 3.20
C LEU A 21 -5.30 5.43 3.70
N SER A 22 -5.58 5.48 5.01
CA SER A 22 -6.73 4.79 5.60
C SER A 22 -8.04 5.34 5.04
N TYR A 23 -8.15 6.66 4.97
CA TYR A 23 -9.31 7.33 4.38
C TYR A 23 -9.51 6.96 2.90
N VAL A 24 -8.43 6.99 2.11
CA VAL A 24 -8.45 6.58 0.70
C VAL A 24 -8.90 5.12 0.55
N ALA A 25 -8.42 4.20 1.38
CA ALA A 25 -8.80 2.79 1.31
C ALA A 25 -10.31 2.58 1.56
N ILE A 26 -10.88 3.28 2.54
CA ILE A 26 -12.30 3.21 2.85
C ILE A 26 -13.13 3.82 1.70
N THR A 27 -12.75 4.99 1.22
CA THR A 27 -13.43 5.67 0.10
C THR A 27 -13.38 4.84 -1.17
N LEU A 28 -12.22 4.23 -1.48
CA LEU A 28 -12.05 3.35 -2.62
C LEU A 28 -12.99 2.14 -2.53
N ARG A 29 -13.14 1.56 -1.35
CA ARG A 29 -14.08 0.46 -1.10
C ARG A 29 -15.52 0.90 -1.37
N GLN A 30 -15.94 2.04 -0.84
CA GLN A 30 -17.29 2.56 -1.05
C GLN A 30 -17.56 2.84 -2.53
N LEU A 31 -16.64 3.52 -3.20
CA LEU A 31 -16.76 3.89 -4.60
C LEU A 31 -16.74 2.67 -5.54
N SER A 32 -15.99 1.63 -5.20
CA SER A 32 -15.91 0.40 -5.99
C SER A 32 -17.20 -0.42 -6.03
N THR A 33 -18.19 -0.11 -5.19
CA THR A 33 -19.52 -0.72 -5.23
C THR A 33 -20.47 -0.06 -6.21
N THR A 34 -20.27 1.22 -6.51
CA THR A 34 -21.13 2.04 -7.39
C THR A 34 -20.51 2.26 -8.76
N GLU A 35 -19.19 2.41 -8.82
CA GLU A 35 -18.48 2.77 -10.04
C GLU A 35 -17.56 1.64 -10.53
N PRO A 36 -17.32 1.52 -11.84
CA PRO A 36 -16.39 0.54 -12.37
C PRO A 36 -14.94 0.87 -11.95
N VAL A 37 -14.23 -0.16 -11.51
CA VAL A 37 -12.87 -0.04 -10.92
C VAL A 37 -11.88 0.66 -11.86
N TRP A 38 -11.95 0.41 -13.16
CA TRP A 38 -11.06 1.04 -14.15
C TRP A 38 -11.25 2.56 -14.20
N LEU A 39 -12.49 3.04 -14.02
CA LEU A 39 -12.82 4.45 -14.01
C LEU A 39 -12.23 5.14 -12.78
N ILE A 40 -12.37 4.52 -11.61
CA ILE A 40 -11.79 5.01 -10.36
C ILE A 40 -10.28 5.14 -10.49
N SER A 41 -9.62 4.10 -11.00
CA SER A 41 -8.16 4.09 -11.17
C SER A 41 -7.69 5.12 -12.20
N LEU A 42 -8.47 5.35 -13.26
CA LEU A 42 -8.17 6.35 -14.28
C LEU A 42 -8.23 7.77 -13.70
N PHE A 43 -9.31 8.11 -13.00
CA PHE A 43 -9.43 9.42 -12.35
C PHE A 43 -8.34 9.66 -11.30
N PHE A 44 -8.02 8.64 -10.51
CA PHE A 44 -6.94 8.71 -9.55
C PHE A 44 -5.58 8.98 -10.23
N SER A 45 -5.29 8.28 -11.32
CA SER A 45 -4.05 8.48 -12.09
C SER A 45 -3.98 9.87 -12.72
N ILE A 46 -5.09 10.36 -13.28
CA ILE A 46 -5.16 11.73 -13.85
C ILE A 46 -4.93 12.77 -12.74
N ALA A 47 -5.59 12.61 -11.59
CA ALA A 47 -5.45 13.54 -10.47
C ALA A 47 -4.00 13.60 -9.96
N ILE A 48 -3.35 12.45 -9.77
CA ILE A 48 -1.94 12.40 -9.35
C ILE A 48 -1.03 13.02 -10.42
N THR A 49 -1.27 12.74 -11.70
CA THR A 49 -0.49 13.32 -12.79
C THR A 49 -0.61 14.84 -12.79
N PHE A 50 -1.83 15.36 -12.67
CA PHE A 50 -2.07 16.79 -12.59
C PHE A 50 -1.37 17.44 -11.38
N LEU A 51 -1.49 16.84 -10.19
CA LEU A 51 -0.80 17.29 -8.98
C LEU A 51 0.72 17.24 -9.15
N SER A 52 1.26 16.22 -9.83
CA SER A 52 2.68 16.13 -10.14
C SER A 52 3.13 17.27 -11.04
N PHE A 53 2.35 17.65 -12.04
CA PHE A 53 2.67 18.80 -12.89
C PHE A 53 2.74 20.13 -12.12
N LEU A 54 1.96 20.29 -11.05
CA LEU A 54 2.02 21.48 -10.20
C LEU A 54 3.38 21.60 -9.45
N THR A 55 4.12 20.52 -9.35
CA THR A 55 5.46 20.52 -8.73
C THR A 55 6.59 20.91 -9.70
N LEU A 56 6.30 21.11 -10.98
CA LEU A 56 7.28 21.55 -12.01
C LEU A 56 8.12 22.76 -11.60
N PRO A 57 7.54 23.84 -11.00
CA PRO A 57 8.31 25.03 -10.62
C PRO A 57 9.35 24.78 -9.52
N PHE A 58 9.26 23.64 -8.81
CA PHE A 58 10.15 23.33 -7.67
C PHE A 58 11.47 22.64 -8.08
N GLY A 59 11.87 22.75 -9.34
CA GLY A 59 13.20 22.32 -9.78
C GLY A 59 13.26 20.87 -10.26
N TRP A 60 12.40 20.49 -11.20
CA TRP A 60 12.48 19.18 -11.84
C TRP A 60 13.80 19.02 -12.60
N VAL A 61 14.44 17.87 -12.41
CA VAL A 61 15.61 17.45 -13.17
C VAL A 61 15.17 16.46 -14.22
N MET A 62 15.49 16.73 -15.49
CA MET A 62 15.19 15.79 -16.58
C MET A 62 16.03 14.52 -16.40
N PRO A 63 15.41 13.35 -16.32
CA PRO A 63 16.15 12.10 -16.20
C PRO A 63 16.88 11.77 -17.50
N SER A 64 18.02 11.09 -17.40
CA SER A 64 18.70 10.52 -18.58
C SER A 64 17.81 9.46 -19.24
N PHE A 65 18.07 9.14 -20.50
CA PHE A 65 17.26 8.19 -21.27
C PHE A 65 17.10 6.84 -20.56
N ASN A 66 18.16 6.32 -19.96
CA ASN A 66 18.10 5.05 -19.22
C ASN A 66 17.20 5.15 -17.96
N HIS A 67 17.31 6.25 -17.23
CA HIS A 67 16.43 6.49 -16.08
C HIS A 67 14.97 6.70 -16.50
N PHE A 68 14.73 7.32 -17.66
CA PHE A 68 13.38 7.46 -18.20
C PHE A 68 12.74 6.10 -18.53
N LEU A 69 13.50 5.16 -19.11
CA LEU A 69 13.02 3.81 -19.36
C LEU A 69 12.64 3.08 -18.07
N ILE A 70 13.50 3.15 -17.05
CA ILE A 70 13.23 2.54 -15.74
C ILE A 70 11.98 3.16 -15.09
N LEU A 71 11.86 4.48 -15.10
CA LEU A 71 10.69 5.19 -14.57
C LEU A 71 9.41 4.83 -15.31
N SER A 72 9.48 4.64 -16.64
CA SER A 72 8.34 4.20 -17.44
C SER A 72 7.89 2.80 -17.06
N LEU A 73 8.82 1.85 -16.85
CA LEU A 73 8.50 0.51 -16.35
C LEU A 73 7.85 0.56 -14.97
N VAL A 74 8.41 1.36 -14.05
CA VAL A 74 7.82 1.56 -12.71
C VAL A 74 6.40 2.12 -12.82
N GLY A 75 6.18 3.08 -13.73
CA GLY A 75 4.84 3.65 -13.99
C GLY A 75 3.84 2.61 -14.50
N ILE A 76 4.24 1.77 -15.47
CA ILE A 76 3.38 0.71 -16.03
C ILE A 76 3.03 -0.32 -14.94
N PHE A 77 4.03 -0.86 -14.24
CA PHE A 77 3.77 -1.84 -13.18
C PHE A 77 2.98 -1.24 -12.01
N GLY A 78 3.26 0.02 -11.65
CA GLY A 78 2.52 0.75 -10.64
C GLY A 78 1.04 0.95 -11.03
N GLY A 79 0.78 1.31 -12.28
CA GLY A 79 -0.59 1.45 -12.82
C GLY A 79 -1.36 0.13 -12.80
N VAL A 80 -0.76 -0.95 -13.28
CA VAL A 80 -1.36 -2.31 -13.24
C VAL A 80 -1.63 -2.74 -11.80
N SER A 81 -0.67 -2.54 -10.90
CA SER A 81 -0.82 -2.86 -9.48
C SER A 81 -1.95 -2.07 -8.82
N ASN A 82 -2.11 -0.80 -9.19
CA ASN A 82 -3.19 0.05 -8.67
C ASN A 82 -4.57 -0.44 -9.14
N LEU A 83 -4.69 -0.87 -10.41
CA LEU A 83 -5.91 -1.49 -10.94
C LEU A 83 -6.27 -2.76 -10.16
N TRP A 84 -5.32 -3.67 -9.97
CA TRP A 84 -5.55 -4.91 -9.22
C TRP A 84 -5.88 -4.67 -7.75
N LEU A 85 -5.21 -3.71 -7.13
CA LEU A 85 -5.51 -3.31 -5.76
C LEU A 85 -6.94 -2.77 -5.63
N SER A 86 -7.34 -1.87 -6.54
CA SER A 86 -8.69 -1.32 -6.57
C SER A 86 -9.74 -2.43 -6.80
N GLN A 87 -9.42 -3.39 -7.67
CA GLN A 87 -10.29 -4.53 -7.92
C GLN A 87 -10.40 -5.47 -6.70
N SER A 88 -9.33 -5.65 -5.94
CA SER A 88 -9.35 -6.44 -4.72
C SER A 88 -10.31 -5.86 -3.66
N TYR A 89 -10.40 -4.54 -3.56
CA TYR A 89 -11.34 -3.86 -2.66
C TYR A 89 -12.81 -4.00 -3.09
N LYS A 90 -13.07 -4.24 -4.36
CA LYS A 90 -14.42 -4.53 -4.85
C LYS A 90 -14.91 -5.90 -4.36
N TYR A 91 -14.04 -6.91 -4.39
CA TYR A 91 -14.41 -8.30 -4.08
C TYR A 91 -14.19 -8.68 -2.62
N SER A 92 -13.45 -7.89 -1.87
CA SER A 92 -13.10 -8.22 -0.49
C SER A 92 -13.15 -7.00 0.42
N GLU A 93 -13.36 -7.24 1.71
CA GLU A 93 -13.32 -6.18 2.71
C GLU A 93 -11.89 -5.64 2.88
N VAL A 94 -11.77 -4.35 3.19
CA VAL A 94 -10.49 -3.67 3.42
C VAL A 94 -9.67 -4.40 4.50
N SER A 95 -10.33 -4.89 5.53
CA SER A 95 -9.71 -5.65 6.64
C SER A 95 -9.04 -6.95 6.20
N LEU A 96 -9.49 -7.55 5.09
CA LEU A 96 -8.86 -8.76 4.51
C LEU A 96 -7.73 -8.42 3.53
N VAL A 97 -7.87 -7.32 2.78
CA VAL A 97 -6.86 -6.90 1.79
C VAL A 97 -5.65 -6.25 2.45
N THR A 98 -5.88 -5.44 3.50
CA THR A 98 -4.82 -4.67 4.16
C THR A 98 -3.70 -5.56 4.72
N PRO A 99 -3.97 -6.69 5.39
CA PRO A 99 -2.92 -7.59 5.86
C PRO A 99 -1.99 -8.08 4.74
N LEU A 100 -2.52 -8.34 3.54
CA LEU A 100 -1.74 -8.82 2.40
C LEU A 100 -0.72 -7.78 1.90
N LYS A 101 -0.96 -6.48 2.13
CA LYS A 101 0.00 -5.43 1.80
C LYS A 101 1.31 -5.56 2.58
N TYR A 102 1.29 -6.16 3.76
CA TYR A 102 2.52 -6.36 4.54
C TYR A 102 3.47 -7.41 3.93
N LEU A 103 3.02 -8.23 2.96
CA LEU A 103 3.92 -9.04 2.15
C LEU A 103 4.96 -8.17 1.42
N THR A 104 4.62 -6.93 1.10
CA THR A 104 5.57 -5.96 0.50
C THR A 104 6.81 -5.77 1.38
N LEU A 105 6.67 -5.81 2.71
CA LEU A 105 7.79 -5.73 3.63
C LEU A 105 8.77 -6.91 3.46
N VAL A 106 8.22 -8.11 3.28
CA VAL A 106 9.03 -9.32 3.05
C VAL A 106 9.80 -9.19 1.74
N PHE A 107 9.10 -8.80 0.66
CA PHE A 107 9.75 -8.58 -0.64
C PHE A 107 10.77 -7.44 -0.59
N ALA A 108 10.50 -6.35 0.15
CA ALA A 108 11.44 -5.26 0.32
C ALA A 108 12.74 -5.71 0.99
N ILE A 109 12.67 -6.56 2.01
CA ILE A 109 13.86 -7.14 2.67
C ILE A 109 14.63 -8.05 1.70
N ILE A 110 13.92 -8.92 0.96
CA ILE A 110 14.52 -9.83 0.00
C ILE A 110 15.24 -9.05 -1.11
N PHE A 111 14.56 -8.10 -1.73
CA PHE A 111 15.15 -7.31 -2.81
C PHE A 111 16.25 -6.36 -2.31
N GLY A 112 16.11 -5.78 -1.11
CA GLY A 112 17.15 -4.97 -0.48
C GLY A 112 18.44 -5.76 -0.33
N TYR A 113 18.33 -7.01 0.12
CA TYR A 113 19.49 -7.90 0.25
C TYR A 113 20.09 -8.28 -1.11
N PHE A 114 19.28 -8.72 -2.08
CA PHE A 114 19.79 -9.23 -3.37
C PHE A 114 20.24 -8.16 -4.36
N ILE A 115 19.66 -6.96 -4.32
CA ILE A 115 19.93 -5.91 -5.31
C ILE A 115 20.90 -4.86 -4.77
N TRP A 116 20.82 -4.54 -3.48
CA TRP A 116 21.62 -3.48 -2.86
C TRP A 116 22.60 -3.97 -1.82
N ASP A 117 22.74 -5.28 -1.60
CA ASP A 117 23.57 -5.90 -0.54
C ASP A 117 23.27 -5.31 0.85
N GLU A 118 22.04 -4.83 1.08
CA GLU A 118 21.61 -4.29 2.36
C GLU A 118 21.32 -5.43 3.35
N ILE A 119 22.17 -5.56 4.37
CA ILE A 119 21.93 -6.53 5.44
C ILE A 119 20.95 -5.92 6.45
N PRO A 120 19.73 -6.47 6.60
CA PRO A 120 18.77 -5.93 7.57
C PRO A 120 19.30 -6.09 8.99
N THR A 121 19.17 -5.06 9.80
CA THR A 121 19.55 -5.12 11.20
C THR A 121 18.64 -6.09 11.97
N ILE A 122 19.15 -6.65 13.08
CA ILE A 122 18.35 -7.54 13.93
C ILE A 122 17.06 -6.86 14.40
N LYS A 123 17.09 -5.57 14.68
CA LYS A 123 15.91 -4.79 15.07
C LYS A 123 14.87 -4.73 13.94
N THR A 124 15.31 -4.56 12.70
CA THR A 124 14.45 -4.59 11.51
C THR A 124 13.79 -5.95 11.33
N LEU A 125 14.54 -7.04 11.53
CA LEU A 125 14.03 -8.41 11.45
C LEU A 125 12.97 -8.69 12.54
N ILE A 126 13.23 -8.27 13.78
CA ILE A 126 12.26 -8.41 14.89
C ILE A 126 11.00 -7.61 14.57
N GLY A 127 11.12 -6.36 14.10
CA GLY A 127 9.99 -5.53 13.71
C GLY A 127 9.17 -6.17 12.58
N ALA A 128 9.83 -6.69 11.54
CA ALA A 128 9.18 -7.40 10.44
C ALA A 128 8.45 -8.65 10.92
N LEU A 129 9.05 -9.45 11.80
CA LEU A 129 8.44 -10.63 12.38
C LEU A 129 7.17 -10.29 13.17
N LEU A 130 7.22 -9.25 14.01
CA LEU A 130 6.05 -8.79 14.77
C LEU A 130 4.90 -8.35 13.84
N VAL A 131 5.21 -7.62 12.77
CA VAL A 131 4.22 -7.20 11.78
C VAL A 131 3.60 -8.41 11.08
N ILE A 132 4.40 -9.39 10.67
CA ILE A 132 3.91 -10.60 10.00
C ILE A 132 3.01 -11.41 10.94
N VAL A 133 3.42 -11.63 12.19
CA VAL A 133 2.63 -12.38 13.18
C VAL A 133 1.30 -11.66 13.45
N SER A 134 1.32 -10.35 13.68
CA SER A 134 0.13 -9.54 13.90
C SER A 134 -0.82 -9.62 12.71
N THR A 135 -0.29 -9.54 11.51
CA THR A 135 -1.03 -9.65 10.24
C THR A 135 -1.71 -11.00 10.10
N LEU A 136 -1.01 -12.10 10.41
CA LEU A 136 -1.58 -13.45 10.36
C LEU A 136 -2.70 -13.64 11.39
N ILE A 137 -2.58 -13.05 12.58
CA ILE A 137 -3.63 -13.09 13.62
C ILE A 137 -4.88 -12.36 13.12
N ILE A 138 -4.73 -11.15 12.58
CA ILE A 138 -5.85 -10.37 12.03
C ILE A 138 -6.51 -11.13 10.89
N PHE A 139 -5.74 -11.66 9.95
CA PHE A 139 -6.24 -12.41 8.80
C PHE A 139 -7.04 -13.66 9.22
N ARG A 140 -6.51 -14.45 10.16
CA ARG A 140 -7.23 -15.61 10.71
C ARG A 140 -8.54 -15.22 11.38
N ARG A 141 -8.53 -14.15 12.19
CA ARG A 141 -9.73 -13.65 12.87
C ARG A 141 -10.80 -13.22 11.89
N GLU A 142 -10.46 -12.52 10.82
CA GLU A 142 -11.41 -12.05 9.82
C GLU A 142 -12.03 -13.22 9.01
N ILE A 143 -11.22 -14.21 8.64
CA ILE A 143 -11.74 -15.42 7.98
C ILE A 143 -12.72 -16.16 8.91
N TYR A 144 -12.38 -16.28 10.18
CA TYR A 144 -13.24 -16.98 11.15
C TYR A 144 -14.58 -16.27 11.34
N LYS A 145 -14.59 -14.94 11.47
CA LYS A 145 -15.80 -14.13 11.53
C LYS A 145 -16.68 -14.34 10.30
N LYS A 146 -16.10 -14.28 9.10
CA LYS A 146 -16.83 -14.47 7.85
C LYS A 146 -17.50 -15.85 7.79
N LYS A 147 -16.82 -16.89 8.26
CA LYS A 147 -17.37 -18.26 8.31
C LYS A 147 -18.59 -18.37 9.24
N ILE A 148 -18.55 -17.70 10.40
CA ILE A 148 -19.68 -17.70 11.35
C ILE A 148 -20.90 -16.97 10.76
N ILE A 149 -20.70 -15.83 10.12
CA ILE A 149 -21.78 -15.05 9.51
C ILE A 149 -22.46 -15.88 8.41
N THR A 150 -21.67 -16.50 7.53
CA THR A 150 -22.18 -17.33 6.43
C THR A 150 -22.97 -18.55 6.97
N SER A 151 -22.51 -19.19 8.05
CA SER A 151 -23.22 -20.34 8.63
C SER A 151 -24.54 -19.96 9.30
N ARG A 152 -24.68 -18.75 9.82
CA ARG A 152 -25.95 -18.25 10.37
C ARG A 152 -26.98 -17.97 9.27
N THR A 153 -26.56 -17.34 8.18
CA THR A 153 -27.46 -16.99 7.04
C THR A 153 -27.98 -18.21 6.29
N ILE A 154 -27.36 -19.38 6.44
CA ILE A 154 -27.81 -20.63 5.80
C ILE A 154 -28.83 -21.39 6.70
N ASN A 155 -28.82 -21.12 8.00
CA ASN A 155 -29.66 -21.80 8.98
C ASN A 155 -30.95 -21.02 9.34
N ASP A 156 -31.08 -19.79 8.87
CA ASP A 156 -32.29 -18.95 8.92
C ASP A 156 -33.01 -18.96 7.56
#